data_0271dbc0ac60c99e86541dd8328197f3
#
_entry.id   0271dbc0ac60c99e86541dd8328197f3
#
_cell.length_a   1.000
_cell.length_b   1.000
_cell.length_c   1.000
_cell.angle_alpha   90.00
_cell.angle_beta   90.00
_cell.angle_gamma   90.00
#
_symmetry.space_group_name_H-M   'P 1'
#
loop_
_entity.id
_entity.type
_entity.pdbx_description
1 polymer ?
#
loop_
_entity_poly.entity_id
_entity_poly.type
_entity_poly.pdbx_seq_one_letter_code
_entity_poly.pdbx_strand_id
1 'polypeptide(L)'
;MLSGENHERNNEIRSLLFRWRDVRCLGLNVAVLDAAALLVSLLRRDFKTAGLLVLLLGMGEMLENYARKKSMASLAEQLSVKVDRVWVQLPDGTQCQKPFAELTTDDQILVRTGNVIPVDGVVIAGDAAVNQSTMTGEPLAVPRTAGGAVFAGTVLECGELLIRPTNIGDGTRLAKIIAFVEESEKRKAGIESRALKFADAIVPFNFALAALVWCFTRDWTRTASVLLVDYSCALRLATPLAILSAMKEGTVRGVVVKGGRFLEALAEVDTVVFDKTGTLTNATPALSDVVSLDDARDDDELLRLSACLEEHFPHPVSRAIVDAAQKKGLAHFIEAHDAQVQYIVAHGICSSVDGSRVLLGSRHFIEDDEGIDCAGAKTHVDRLTSEGKTVLYVALDGRLIGLLGIEDPIRPETLTVIRALKARGKRVIMLTGDDERTAAAVAKKLELDAYRAQVLPTDKADVVMRLKAQGAKVLMIGDGINDSPALSAADVGVTLRDGTDIAQEVADVVLAPSLDHLLTALDLGEATMKRIRSNMYWSVGLNTGFLAGGLTGLITPAVSALMHNSTTIGVCLNAMRPLLGHYEGETKFFS
;
A
#
# COMPACT_ATOMS: atom_id res chain seq x y z
N MET A 1 -18.13 39.64 -2.16
CA MET A 1 -19.07 38.58 -1.74
C MET A 1 -20.22 38.31 -2.73
N LEU A 2 -20.58 39.21 -3.63
CA LEU A 2 -21.71 39.00 -4.59
C LEU A 2 -21.32 38.30 -5.92
N SER A 3 -20.04 38.03 -6.20
CA SER A 3 -19.61 37.34 -7.44
C SER A 3 -19.56 35.82 -7.32
N GLY A 4 -19.47 35.29 -6.11
CA GLY A 4 -19.43 33.81 -5.84
C GLY A 4 -20.79 33.16 -5.99
N GLU A 5 -21.85 33.77 -5.47
CA GLU A 5 -23.21 33.22 -5.54
C GLU A 5 -23.79 33.13 -6.95
N ASN A 6 -23.39 34.05 -7.85
CA ASN A 6 -23.78 33.97 -9.25
C ASN A 6 -23.04 32.87 -10.04
N HIS A 7 -21.87 32.46 -9.57
CA HIS A 7 -21.11 31.38 -10.22
C HIS A 7 -21.64 29.99 -9.80
N GLU A 8 -22.04 29.83 -8.55
CA GLU A 8 -22.71 28.58 -8.08
C GLU A 8 -24.09 28.41 -8.70
N ARG A 9 -24.91 29.46 -8.75
CA ARG A 9 -26.25 29.43 -9.37
C ARG A 9 -26.19 29.19 -10.89
N ASN A 10 -25.18 29.67 -11.60
CA ASN A 10 -24.94 29.34 -13.00
C ASN A 10 -24.45 27.92 -13.20
N ASN A 11 -23.72 27.35 -12.24
CA ASN A 11 -23.32 25.94 -12.27
C ASN A 11 -24.50 24.99 -11.99
N GLU A 12 -25.42 25.35 -11.10
CA GLU A 12 -26.65 24.57 -10.86
C GLU A 12 -27.56 24.55 -12.09
N ILE A 13 -27.76 25.71 -12.74
CA ILE A 13 -28.52 25.79 -13.99
C ILE A 13 -27.79 25.06 -15.14
N ARG A 14 -26.46 25.10 -15.16
CA ARG A 14 -25.65 24.33 -16.11
C ARG A 14 -25.73 22.83 -15.83
N SER A 15 -25.78 22.38 -14.58
CA SER A 15 -25.94 20.95 -14.24
C SER A 15 -27.32 20.43 -14.67
N LEU A 16 -28.37 21.22 -14.49
CA LEU A 16 -29.69 20.92 -15.01
C LEU A 16 -29.74 20.88 -16.55
N LEU A 17 -29.07 21.83 -17.22
CA LEU A 17 -28.96 21.86 -18.69
C LEU A 17 -28.01 20.78 -19.24
N PHE A 18 -27.01 20.35 -18.48
CA PHE A 18 -26.11 19.24 -18.83
C PHE A 18 -26.85 17.91 -18.81
N ARG A 19 -27.78 17.71 -17.87
CA ARG A 19 -28.70 16.57 -17.87
C ARG A 19 -29.57 16.47 -19.12
N TRP A 20 -29.99 17.61 -19.69
CA TRP A 20 -30.72 17.65 -20.97
C TRP A 20 -29.84 17.33 -22.19
N ARG A 21 -28.52 17.49 -22.10
CA ARG A 21 -27.57 17.16 -23.19
C ARG A 21 -27.27 15.68 -23.27
N ASP A 22 -27.31 14.96 -22.14
CA ASP A 22 -27.16 13.49 -22.08
C ASP A 22 -28.38 12.75 -22.62
N VAL A 23 -29.56 13.38 -22.60
CA VAL A 23 -30.77 12.85 -23.27
C VAL A 23 -30.63 12.80 -24.80
N ARG A 24 -29.69 13.55 -25.40
CA ARG A 24 -29.44 13.51 -26.85
C ARG A 24 -28.57 12.33 -27.31
N CYS A 25 -27.86 11.68 -26.43
CA CYS A 25 -27.19 10.42 -26.72
C CYS A 25 -28.11 9.28 -26.26
N LEU A 26 -28.95 8.77 -27.13
CA LEU A 26 -29.97 7.70 -27.01
C LEU A 26 -29.59 6.45 -26.17
N GLY A 27 -28.95 6.64 -25.03
CA GLY A 27 -28.76 5.63 -23.99
C GLY A 27 -29.88 5.76 -22.97
N LEU A 28 -30.77 4.80 -22.85
CA LEU A 28 -31.73 4.67 -21.76
C LEU A 28 -30.95 4.47 -20.46
N ASN A 29 -30.73 5.56 -19.72
CA ASN A 29 -30.06 5.56 -18.43
C ASN A 29 -31.02 6.03 -17.31
N VAL A 30 -30.59 5.96 -16.07
CA VAL A 30 -31.40 6.33 -14.90
C VAL A 30 -31.86 7.79 -14.94
N ALA A 31 -31.05 8.72 -15.46
CA ALA A 31 -31.45 10.12 -15.59
C ALA A 31 -32.67 10.30 -16.53
N VAL A 32 -32.81 9.45 -17.53
CA VAL A 32 -34.00 9.40 -18.41
C VAL A 32 -35.23 8.89 -17.66
N LEU A 33 -35.05 7.92 -16.75
CA LEU A 33 -36.11 7.38 -15.90
C LEU A 33 -36.66 8.46 -14.94
N ASP A 34 -35.77 9.18 -14.24
CA ASP A 34 -36.14 10.29 -13.35
C ASP A 34 -36.88 11.41 -14.11
N ALA A 35 -36.35 11.79 -15.28
CA ALA A 35 -36.97 12.80 -16.12
C ALA A 35 -38.37 12.37 -16.61
N ALA A 36 -38.55 11.09 -16.95
CA ALA A 36 -39.84 10.54 -17.37
C ALA A 36 -40.85 10.55 -16.22
N ALA A 37 -40.46 10.16 -14.99
CA ALA A 37 -41.29 10.20 -13.82
C ALA A 37 -41.75 11.62 -13.50
N LEU A 38 -40.87 12.59 -13.61
CA LEU A 38 -41.15 14.02 -13.41
C LEU A 38 -42.10 14.56 -14.47
N LEU A 39 -41.86 14.20 -15.74
CA LEU A 39 -42.72 14.58 -16.87
C LEU A 39 -44.16 14.03 -16.71
N VAL A 40 -44.28 12.76 -16.34
CA VAL A 40 -45.61 12.14 -16.07
C VAL A 40 -46.34 12.87 -14.96
N SER A 41 -45.67 13.24 -13.87
CA SER A 41 -46.26 13.97 -12.75
C SER A 41 -46.74 15.38 -13.17
N LEU A 42 -45.92 16.08 -14.00
CA LEU A 42 -46.28 17.41 -14.54
C LEU A 42 -47.45 17.35 -15.52
N LEU A 43 -47.49 16.36 -16.42
CA LEU A 43 -48.60 16.16 -17.37
C LEU A 43 -49.93 15.90 -16.66
N ARG A 44 -49.89 15.25 -15.50
CA ARG A 44 -51.05 15.02 -14.62
C ARG A 44 -51.46 16.26 -13.84
N ARG A 45 -50.72 17.35 -13.89
CA ARG A 45 -50.84 18.55 -13.05
C ARG A 45 -50.74 18.22 -11.54
N ASP A 46 -50.09 17.14 -11.19
CA ASP A 46 -49.81 16.78 -9.80
C ASP A 46 -48.51 17.49 -9.36
N PHE A 47 -48.60 18.79 -9.16
CA PHE A 47 -47.48 19.64 -8.76
C PHE A 47 -46.93 19.29 -7.37
N LYS A 48 -47.76 18.65 -6.50
CA LYS A 48 -47.30 18.22 -5.17
C LYS A 48 -46.30 17.06 -5.32
N THR A 49 -46.64 16.03 -6.08
CA THR A 49 -45.74 14.90 -6.37
C THR A 49 -44.53 15.35 -7.14
N ALA A 50 -44.70 16.19 -8.17
CA ALA A 50 -43.57 16.71 -8.94
C ALA A 50 -42.58 17.52 -8.07
N GLY A 51 -43.11 18.43 -7.20
CA GLY A 51 -42.30 19.21 -6.27
C GLY A 51 -41.58 18.35 -5.23
N LEU A 52 -42.26 17.33 -4.68
CA LEU A 52 -41.64 16.38 -3.76
C LEU A 52 -40.52 15.57 -4.42
N LEU A 53 -40.71 15.15 -5.68
CA LEU A 53 -39.69 14.44 -6.46
C LEU A 53 -38.44 15.29 -6.68
N VAL A 54 -38.60 16.53 -7.13
CA VAL A 54 -37.48 17.46 -7.31
C VAL A 54 -36.74 17.68 -6.00
N LEU A 55 -37.48 17.87 -4.89
CA LEU A 55 -36.88 18.01 -3.57
C LEU A 55 -36.09 16.77 -3.15
N LEU A 56 -36.68 15.58 -3.29
CA LEU A 56 -36.04 14.32 -2.89
C LEU A 56 -34.82 13.98 -3.78
N LEU A 57 -34.89 14.19 -5.09
CA LEU A 57 -33.75 14.02 -6.00
C LEU A 57 -32.63 15.02 -5.68
N GLY A 58 -32.97 16.29 -5.44
CA GLY A 58 -32.01 17.31 -5.05
C GLY A 58 -31.36 17.02 -3.68
N MET A 59 -32.15 16.56 -2.69
CA MET A 59 -31.61 16.12 -1.39
C MET A 59 -30.69 14.89 -1.56
N GLY A 60 -31.05 13.94 -2.41
CA GLY A 60 -30.21 12.77 -2.72
C GLY A 60 -28.85 13.21 -3.27
N GLU A 61 -28.84 14.08 -4.26
CA GLU A 61 -27.61 14.62 -4.89
C GLU A 61 -26.78 15.44 -3.89
N MET A 62 -27.44 16.24 -3.05
CA MET A 62 -26.78 17.03 -2.01
C MET A 62 -26.13 16.15 -0.93
N LEU A 63 -26.82 15.08 -0.50
CA LEU A 63 -26.29 14.08 0.43
C LEU A 63 -25.11 13.31 -0.19
N GLU A 64 -25.20 12.97 -1.48
CA GLU A 64 -24.11 12.34 -2.24
C GLU A 64 -22.85 13.20 -2.19
N ASN A 65 -22.98 14.45 -2.64
CA ASN A 65 -21.87 15.39 -2.67
C ASN A 65 -21.29 15.66 -1.28
N TYR A 66 -22.13 15.78 -0.26
CA TYR A 66 -21.72 15.97 1.12
C TYR A 66 -20.96 14.74 1.67
N ALA A 67 -21.53 13.55 1.52
CA ALA A 67 -20.92 12.32 2.01
C ALA A 67 -19.56 12.06 1.33
N ARG A 68 -19.49 12.28 0.02
CA ARG A 68 -18.25 12.17 -0.76
C ARG A 68 -17.21 13.18 -0.30
N LYS A 69 -17.56 14.47 -0.23
CA LYS A 69 -16.65 15.52 0.23
C LYS A 69 -16.18 15.27 1.66
N LYS A 70 -17.08 14.88 2.57
CA LYS A 70 -16.73 14.60 3.97
C LYS A 70 -15.80 13.40 4.11
N SER A 71 -16.03 12.33 3.35
CA SER A 71 -15.17 11.14 3.36
C SER A 71 -13.77 11.45 2.83
N MET A 72 -13.67 12.18 1.72
CA MET A 72 -12.40 12.64 1.15
C MET A 72 -11.69 13.63 2.08
N ALA A 73 -12.41 14.61 2.62
CA ALA A 73 -11.84 15.57 3.56
C ALA A 73 -11.32 14.88 4.83
N SER A 74 -12.04 13.89 5.37
CA SER A 74 -11.61 13.11 6.52
C SER A 74 -10.35 12.27 6.22
N LEU A 75 -10.23 11.70 5.03
CA LEU A 75 -9.03 10.98 4.59
C LEU A 75 -7.85 11.95 4.44
N ALA A 76 -8.05 13.07 3.73
CA ALA A 76 -7.04 14.11 3.57
C ALA A 76 -6.64 14.74 4.92
N GLU A 77 -7.59 14.94 5.85
CA GLU A 77 -7.33 15.51 7.18
C GLU A 77 -6.48 14.59 8.06
N GLN A 78 -6.70 13.28 7.99
CA GLN A 78 -5.90 12.29 8.71
C GLN A 78 -4.47 12.16 8.14
N LEU A 79 -4.29 12.47 6.86
CA LEU A 79 -3.00 12.40 6.17
C LEU A 79 -2.32 13.77 6.04
N SER A 80 -3.01 14.90 6.33
CA SER A 80 -2.44 16.23 6.12
C SER A 80 -1.69 16.76 7.35
N VAL A 81 -0.54 17.35 7.08
CA VAL A 81 0.22 18.13 8.07
C VAL A 81 -0.30 19.57 8.05
N LYS A 82 -1.07 19.96 9.07
CA LYS A 82 -1.53 21.36 9.22
C LYS A 82 -0.48 22.17 10.00
N VAL A 83 0.53 22.68 9.30
CA VAL A 83 1.50 23.59 9.88
C VAL A 83 1.46 24.90 9.10
N ASP A 84 0.98 25.96 9.75
CA ASP A 84 0.90 27.29 9.12
C ASP A 84 2.25 27.99 9.12
N ARG A 85 3.05 27.84 10.17
CA ARG A 85 4.35 28.48 10.35
C ARG A 85 5.36 27.50 10.95
N VAL A 86 6.61 27.61 10.50
CA VAL A 86 7.74 26.80 10.93
C VAL A 86 8.87 27.67 11.46
N TRP A 87 9.62 27.14 12.42
CA TRP A 87 10.84 27.78 12.88
C TRP A 87 11.97 27.48 11.90
N VAL A 88 12.64 28.53 11.45
CA VAL A 88 13.80 28.44 10.56
C VAL A 88 14.98 29.05 11.27
N GLN A 89 16.13 28.39 11.21
CA GLN A 89 17.40 28.93 11.68
C GLN A 89 18.15 29.56 10.53
N LEU A 90 18.50 30.84 10.68
CA LEU A 90 19.27 31.60 9.72
C LEU A 90 20.78 31.28 9.85
N PRO A 91 21.62 31.59 8.83
CA PRO A 91 23.06 31.34 8.87
C PRO A 91 23.82 32.04 10.00
N ASP A 92 23.23 33.10 10.56
CA ASP A 92 23.76 33.83 11.72
C ASP A 92 23.38 33.19 13.07
N GLY A 93 22.65 32.06 13.04
CA GLY A 93 22.17 31.36 14.24
C GLY A 93 20.87 31.90 14.82
N THR A 94 20.33 33.01 14.28
CA THR A 94 19.04 33.55 14.72
C THR A 94 17.89 32.68 14.26
N GLN A 95 16.84 32.59 15.08
CA GLN A 95 15.64 31.81 14.80
C GLN A 95 14.48 32.73 14.47
N CYS A 96 13.79 32.46 13.36
CA CYS A 96 12.60 33.20 12.97
C CYS A 96 11.46 32.26 12.54
N GLN A 97 10.22 32.74 12.65
CA GLN A 97 9.06 32.01 12.14
C GLN A 97 8.77 32.40 10.70
N LYS A 98 8.79 31.44 9.80
CA LYS A 98 8.46 31.61 8.37
C LYS A 98 7.15 30.92 8.04
N PRO A 99 6.27 31.50 7.21
CA PRO A 99 5.09 30.80 6.70
C PRO A 99 5.51 29.52 5.94
N PHE A 100 4.78 28.43 6.14
CA PHE A 100 5.09 27.15 5.47
C PHE A 100 5.13 27.28 3.93
N ALA A 101 4.23 28.09 3.37
CA ALA A 101 4.16 28.32 1.92
C ALA A 101 5.38 29.03 1.31
N GLU A 102 6.20 29.67 2.14
CA GLU A 102 7.40 30.40 1.71
C GLU A 102 8.71 29.63 1.94
N LEU A 103 8.62 28.37 2.41
CA LEU A 103 9.78 27.52 2.64
C LEU A 103 10.45 27.14 1.33
N THR A 104 11.78 27.06 1.41
CA THR A 104 12.66 26.59 0.33
C THR A 104 13.54 25.44 0.82
N THR A 105 14.13 24.69 -0.10
CA THR A 105 15.06 23.61 0.21
C THR A 105 16.37 24.06 0.86
N ASP A 106 16.67 25.36 0.80
CA ASP A 106 17.86 25.96 1.40
C ASP A 106 17.63 26.37 2.86
N ASP A 107 16.38 26.41 3.32
CA ASP A 107 16.03 26.73 4.70
C ASP A 107 16.45 25.60 5.65
N GLN A 108 16.87 25.98 6.87
CA GLN A 108 17.15 25.02 7.93
C GLN A 108 16.00 25.07 8.95
N ILE A 109 15.22 24.00 9.00
CA ILE A 109 14.00 23.93 9.82
C ILE A 109 14.32 23.38 11.21
N LEU A 110 13.96 24.15 12.23
CA LEU A 110 14.10 23.75 13.62
C LEU A 110 12.78 23.16 14.13
N VAL A 111 12.81 21.89 14.52
CA VAL A 111 11.67 21.18 15.10
C VAL A 111 11.96 20.82 16.54
N ARG A 112 11.03 21.12 17.43
CA ARG A 112 11.14 20.89 18.88
C ARG A 112 10.15 19.84 19.36
N THR A 113 10.39 19.34 20.56
CA THR A 113 9.50 18.39 21.26
C THR A 113 8.04 18.80 21.16
N GLY A 114 7.18 17.85 20.81
CA GLY A 114 5.74 18.02 20.65
C GLY A 114 5.30 18.58 19.31
N ASN A 115 6.23 18.99 18.44
CA ASN A 115 5.90 19.53 17.12
C ASN A 115 5.90 18.44 16.03
N VAL A 116 5.03 18.65 15.03
CA VAL A 116 5.00 17.82 13.81
C VAL A 116 6.13 18.28 12.89
N ILE A 117 6.85 17.32 12.32
CA ILE A 117 7.84 17.58 11.27
C ILE A 117 7.10 17.94 9.97
N PRO A 118 7.33 19.16 9.41
CA PRO A 118 6.50 19.67 8.32
C PRO A 118 6.98 19.25 6.93
N VAL A 119 8.17 18.69 6.79
CA VAL A 119 8.84 18.40 5.51
C VAL A 119 9.52 17.03 5.54
N ASP A 120 9.77 16.46 4.37
CA ASP A 120 10.74 15.37 4.25
C ASP A 120 12.15 15.99 4.18
N GLY A 121 13.08 15.43 4.95
CA GLY A 121 14.42 16.01 5.02
C GLY A 121 15.44 15.13 5.70
N VAL A 122 16.65 15.68 5.83
CA VAL A 122 17.78 15.05 6.53
C VAL A 122 18.14 15.89 7.75
N VAL A 123 18.38 15.23 8.86
CA VAL A 123 18.83 15.89 10.10
C VAL A 123 20.25 16.43 9.91
N ILE A 124 20.45 17.73 10.12
CA ILE A 124 21.78 18.38 10.08
C ILE A 124 22.44 18.30 11.45
N ALA A 125 21.66 18.55 12.51
CA ALA A 125 22.15 18.59 13.89
C ALA A 125 21.00 18.26 14.85
N GLY A 126 21.36 17.81 16.05
CA GLY A 126 20.43 17.45 17.12
C GLY A 126 20.19 15.96 17.21
N ASP A 127 19.65 15.55 18.37
CA ASP A 127 19.27 14.18 18.70
C ASP A 127 17.84 14.19 19.22
N ALA A 128 16.99 13.35 18.66
CA ALA A 128 15.58 13.30 19.05
C ALA A 128 14.96 11.91 18.85
N ALA A 129 13.91 11.67 19.62
CA ALA A 129 13.00 10.56 19.43
C ALA A 129 11.81 11.02 18.57
N VAL A 130 11.66 10.45 17.39
CA VAL A 130 10.60 10.80 16.43
C VAL A 130 9.55 9.70 16.38
N ASN A 131 8.33 10.05 16.76
CA ASN A 131 7.18 9.18 16.62
C ASN A 131 6.73 9.17 15.16
N GLN A 132 6.85 8.02 14.55
CA GLN A 132 6.48 7.79 13.16
C GLN A 132 5.17 7.00 13.04
N SER A 133 4.40 6.84 14.12
CA SER A 133 3.18 6.03 14.16
C SER A 133 2.14 6.45 13.11
N THR A 134 2.03 7.74 12.80
CA THR A 134 1.19 8.25 11.71
C THR A 134 1.61 7.74 10.33
N MET A 135 2.85 7.34 10.18
CA MET A 135 3.41 6.82 8.93
C MET A 135 3.75 5.34 9.00
N THR A 136 4.18 4.83 10.14
CA THR A 136 4.65 3.44 10.30
C THR A 136 3.66 2.55 11.04
N GLY A 137 2.71 3.14 11.77
CA GLY A 137 1.82 2.41 12.69
C GLY A 137 2.51 1.92 13.97
N GLU A 138 3.84 2.10 14.10
CA GLU A 138 4.57 1.69 15.30
C GLU A 138 4.48 2.74 16.40
N PRO A 139 4.08 2.36 17.62
CA PRO A 139 3.93 3.30 18.74
C PRO A 139 5.27 3.73 19.35
N LEU A 140 6.39 3.08 19.01
CA LEU A 140 7.71 3.40 19.54
C LEU A 140 8.37 4.50 18.72
N ALA A 141 8.81 5.54 19.42
CA ALA A 141 9.59 6.60 18.79
C ALA A 141 10.97 6.09 18.36
N VAL A 142 11.37 6.43 17.14
CA VAL A 142 12.65 6.04 16.55
C VAL A 142 13.68 7.13 16.83
N PRO A 143 14.87 6.80 17.38
CA PRO A 143 15.93 7.78 17.56
C PRO A 143 16.43 8.28 16.19
N ARG A 144 16.59 9.61 16.08
CA ARG A 144 17.11 10.28 14.89
C ARG A 144 18.26 11.20 15.31
N THR A 145 19.38 11.04 14.63
CA THR A 145 20.62 11.79 14.82
C THR A 145 21.04 12.45 13.51
N ALA A 146 22.10 13.25 13.54
CA ALA A 146 22.64 13.87 12.33
C ALA A 146 22.88 12.86 11.19
N GLY A 147 22.44 13.18 9.98
CA GLY A 147 22.45 12.30 8.81
C GLY A 147 21.21 11.39 8.66
N GLY A 148 20.37 11.29 9.70
CA GLY A 148 19.13 10.50 9.65
C GLY A 148 18.03 11.16 8.80
N ALA A 149 17.26 10.36 8.06
CA ALA A 149 16.11 10.85 7.32
C ALA A 149 14.89 11.04 8.24
N VAL A 150 14.13 12.10 8.00
CA VAL A 150 12.87 12.41 8.69
C VAL A 150 11.78 12.73 7.67
N PHE A 151 10.52 12.51 8.05
CA PHE A 151 9.40 12.58 7.14
C PHE A 151 8.30 13.52 7.63
N ALA A 152 7.66 14.21 6.70
CA ALA A 152 6.51 15.06 6.97
C ALA A 152 5.37 14.25 7.64
N GLY A 153 4.72 14.85 8.65
CA GLY A 153 3.62 14.22 9.37
C GLY A 153 4.02 13.36 10.58
N THR A 154 5.31 13.19 10.84
CA THR A 154 5.82 12.54 12.05
C THR A 154 5.94 13.53 13.20
N VAL A 155 5.88 13.07 14.45
CA VAL A 155 5.90 13.93 15.65
C VAL A 155 7.19 13.75 16.42
N LEU A 156 7.83 14.83 16.81
CA LEU A 156 9.02 14.80 17.64
C LEU A 156 8.62 14.68 19.12
N GLU A 157 8.80 13.49 19.70
CA GLU A 157 8.40 13.23 21.10
C GLU A 157 9.37 13.81 22.13
N CYS A 158 10.66 13.77 21.84
CA CYS A 158 11.70 14.26 22.75
C CYS A 158 12.91 14.73 21.95
N GLY A 159 13.53 15.83 22.36
CA GLY A 159 14.72 16.40 21.74
C GLY A 159 14.43 17.60 20.83
N GLU A 160 15.41 17.96 20.03
CA GLU A 160 15.34 19.04 19.05
C GLU A 160 16.12 18.62 17.80
N LEU A 161 15.57 18.86 16.62
CA LEU A 161 16.22 18.55 15.35
C LEU A 161 16.30 19.79 14.46
N LEU A 162 17.48 19.97 13.86
CA LEU A 162 17.68 20.89 12.75
C LEU A 162 17.66 20.09 11.45
N ILE A 163 16.71 20.37 10.58
CA ILE A 163 16.38 19.57 9.40
C ILE A 163 16.66 20.40 8.15
N ARG A 164 17.37 19.80 7.17
CA ARG A 164 17.44 20.34 5.81
C ARG A 164 16.36 19.67 4.98
N PRO A 165 15.41 20.44 4.41
CA PRO A 165 14.38 19.89 3.54
C PRO A 165 14.97 19.23 2.29
N THR A 166 14.44 18.06 1.94
CA THR A 166 14.64 17.44 0.63
C THR A 166 13.39 17.59 -0.24
N ASN A 167 12.21 17.50 0.38
CA ASN A 167 10.93 17.72 -0.30
C ASN A 167 10.00 18.54 0.60
N ILE A 168 9.28 19.50 -0.02
CA ILE A 168 8.37 20.43 0.66
C ILE A 168 7.00 20.39 -0.03
N GLY A 169 5.93 20.55 0.74
CA GLY A 169 4.55 20.63 0.23
C GLY A 169 4.16 19.41 -0.60
N ASP A 170 3.73 19.62 -1.84
CA ASP A 170 3.27 18.55 -2.74
C ASP A 170 4.36 17.54 -3.13
N GLY A 171 5.63 17.86 -2.90
CA GLY A 171 6.75 16.97 -3.13
C GLY A 171 6.98 15.94 -2.04
N THR A 172 6.37 16.11 -0.86
CA THR A 172 6.53 15.18 0.28
C THR A 172 5.92 13.81 -0.01
N ARG A 173 6.44 12.77 0.64
CA ARG A 173 5.87 11.41 0.54
C ARG A 173 4.40 11.39 0.92
N LEU A 174 4.03 12.12 1.95
CA LEU A 174 2.66 12.23 2.42
C LEU A 174 1.75 12.87 1.37
N ALA A 175 2.17 13.98 0.74
CA ALA A 175 1.41 14.63 -0.32
C ALA A 175 1.25 13.73 -1.56
N LYS A 176 2.29 12.97 -1.93
CA LYS A 176 2.21 11.98 -3.01
C LYS A 176 1.19 10.88 -2.72
N ILE A 177 1.12 10.38 -1.47
CA ILE A 177 0.11 9.41 -1.05
C ILE A 177 -1.30 10.01 -1.20
N ILE A 178 -1.52 11.25 -0.75
CA ILE A 178 -2.82 11.94 -0.88
C ILE A 178 -3.20 12.10 -2.35
N ALA A 179 -2.29 12.62 -3.17
CA ALA A 179 -2.52 12.80 -4.61
C ALA A 179 -2.81 11.46 -5.32
N PHE A 180 -2.15 10.40 -4.91
CA PHE A 180 -2.37 9.05 -5.44
C PHE A 180 -3.75 8.50 -5.07
N VAL A 181 -4.21 8.74 -3.84
CA VAL A 181 -5.56 8.39 -3.40
C VAL A 181 -6.61 9.18 -4.18
N GLU A 182 -6.39 10.47 -4.40
CA GLU A 182 -7.29 11.32 -5.20
C GLU A 182 -7.35 10.90 -6.68
N GLU A 183 -6.20 10.56 -7.27
CA GLU A 183 -6.16 10.07 -8.66
C GLU A 183 -6.78 8.68 -8.79
N SER A 184 -6.60 7.85 -7.77
CA SER A 184 -7.17 6.51 -7.72
C SER A 184 -8.69 6.50 -7.64
N GLU A 185 -9.31 7.54 -7.05
CA GLU A 185 -10.77 7.74 -7.10
C GLU A 185 -11.27 7.87 -8.55
N LYS A 186 -10.45 8.42 -9.45
CA LYS A 186 -10.77 8.51 -10.88
C LYS A 186 -10.75 7.15 -11.58
N ARG A 187 -10.03 6.16 -11.04
CA ARG A 187 -9.96 4.79 -11.55
C ARG A 187 -10.98 3.92 -10.81
N LYS A 188 -12.22 3.91 -11.31
CA LYS A 188 -13.32 3.17 -10.70
C LYS A 188 -13.01 1.70 -10.53
N ALA A 189 -13.38 1.13 -9.39
CA ALA A 189 -13.33 -0.31 -9.15
C ALA A 189 -14.17 -1.06 -10.19
N GLY A 190 -13.76 -2.27 -10.56
CA GLY A 190 -14.50 -3.10 -11.51
C GLY A 190 -15.91 -3.41 -11.03
N ILE A 191 -16.08 -3.61 -9.72
CA ILE A 191 -17.39 -3.84 -9.09
C ILE A 191 -18.31 -2.61 -9.19
N GLU A 192 -17.77 -1.39 -9.06
CA GLU A 192 -18.53 -0.15 -9.26
C GLU A 192 -19.03 -0.04 -10.72
N SER A 193 -18.14 -0.31 -11.67
CA SER A 193 -18.51 -0.31 -13.10
C SER A 193 -19.55 -1.39 -13.42
N ARG A 194 -19.46 -2.57 -12.81
CA ARG A 194 -20.46 -3.65 -12.97
C ARG A 194 -21.79 -3.27 -12.36
N ALA A 195 -21.81 -2.68 -11.18
CA ALA A 195 -23.02 -2.22 -10.52
C ALA A 195 -23.74 -1.14 -11.32
N LEU A 196 -23.01 -0.16 -11.88
CA LEU A 196 -23.57 0.87 -12.75
C LEU A 196 -24.16 0.30 -14.05
N LYS A 197 -23.44 -0.60 -14.73
CA LYS A 197 -23.93 -1.28 -15.93
C LYS A 197 -25.19 -2.10 -15.65
N PHE A 198 -25.25 -2.77 -14.51
CA PHE A 198 -26.42 -3.52 -14.08
C PHE A 198 -27.63 -2.58 -13.86
N ALA A 199 -27.41 -1.45 -13.18
CA ALA A 199 -28.45 -0.45 -12.97
C ALA A 199 -29.00 0.11 -14.30
N ASP A 200 -28.12 0.48 -15.21
CA ASP A 200 -28.52 0.99 -16.54
C ASP A 200 -29.24 -0.09 -17.37
N ALA A 201 -28.85 -1.37 -17.25
CA ALA A 201 -29.51 -2.46 -17.97
C ALA A 201 -30.94 -2.73 -17.51
N ILE A 202 -31.32 -2.33 -16.30
CA ILE A 202 -32.68 -2.48 -15.77
C ILE A 202 -33.63 -1.36 -16.28
N VAL A 203 -33.10 -0.20 -16.68
CA VAL A 203 -33.92 0.95 -17.09
C VAL A 203 -34.88 0.62 -18.24
N PRO A 204 -34.46 -0.02 -19.34
CA PRO A 204 -35.38 -0.42 -20.40
C PRO A 204 -36.51 -1.34 -19.91
N PHE A 205 -36.19 -2.23 -18.96
CA PHE A 205 -37.15 -3.13 -18.36
C PHE A 205 -38.20 -2.37 -17.53
N ASN A 206 -37.76 -1.35 -16.75
CA ASN A 206 -38.68 -0.48 -15.98
C ASN A 206 -39.62 0.29 -16.90
N PHE A 207 -39.13 0.81 -18.04
CA PHE A 207 -39.99 1.46 -19.03
C PHE A 207 -41.01 0.49 -19.65
N ALA A 208 -40.58 -0.71 -20.02
CA ALA A 208 -41.47 -1.74 -20.57
C ALA A 208 -42.54 -2.14 -19.52
N LEU A 209 -42.15 -2.32 -18.26
CA LEU A 209 -43.08 -2.62 -17.17
C LEU A 209 -44.06 -1.48 -16.92
N ALA A 210 -43.61 -0.23 -16.90
CA ALA A 210 -44.46 0.94 -16.75
C ALA A 210 -45.48 1.05 -17.90
N ALA A 211 -45.07 0.82 -19.15
CA ALA A 211 -45.96 0.80 -20.30
C ALA A 211 -46.99 -0.34 -20.20
N LEU A 212 -46.60 -1.52 -19.76
CA LEU A 212 -47.49 -2.67 -19.57
C LEU A 212 -48.49 -2.39 -18.48
N VAL A 213 -48.05 -1.83 -17.34
CA VAL A 213 -48.95 -1.42 -16.24
C VAL A 213 -49.98 -0.39 -16.71
N TRP A 214 -49.54 0.61 -17.50
CA TRP A 214 -50.48 1.60 -18.04
C TRP A 214 -51.49 0.96 -19.01
N CYS A 215 -51.05 0.06 -19.87
CA CYS A 215 -51.92 -0.64 -20.82
C CYS A 215 -53.03 -1.43 -20.11
N PHE A 216 -52.69 -2.14 -19.04
CA PHE A 216 -53.64 -2.99 -18.31
C PHE A 216 -54.49 -2.23 -17.29
N THR A 217 -53.91 -1.28 -16.55
CA THR A 217 -54.61 -0.63 -15.46
C THR A 217 -55.20 0.73 -15.82
N ARG A 218 -54.67 1.39 -16.86
CA ARG A 218 -54.96 2.79 -17.24
C ARG A 218 -54.80 3.76 -16.06
N ASP A 219 -54.06 3.35 -15.03
CA ASP A 219 -53.81 4.12 -13.82
C ASP A 219 -52.40 4.75 -13.86
N TRP A 220 -52.37 6.07 -14.06
CA TRP A 220 -51.14 6.84 -14.09
C TRP A 220 -50.40 6.84 -12.75
N THR A 221 -51.13 6.66 -11.63
CA THR A 221 -50.51 6.62 -10.29
C THR A 221 -49.65 5.38 -10.13
N ARG A 222 -50.17 4.22 -10.53
CA ARG A 222 -49.37 2.96 -10.55
C ARG A 222 -48.23 3.03 -11.53
N THR A 223 -48.45 3.60 -12.71
CA THR A 223 -47.42 3.79 -13.74
C THR A 223 -46.28 4.68 -13.22
N ALA A 224 -46.61 5.80 -12.57
CA ALA A 224 -45.65 6.69 -11.97
C ALA A 224 -44.87 6.01 -10.82
N SER A 225 -45.53 5.20 -9.99
CA SER A 225 -44.86 4.46 -8.91
C SER A 225 -43.79 3.48 -9.44
N VAL A 226 -44.02 2.86 -10.62
CA VAL A 226 -43.06 1.98 -11.26
C VAL A 226 -41.85 2.76 -11.78
N LEU A 227 -42.08 3.93 -12.37
CA LEU A 227 -41.00 4.77 -12.91
C LEU A 227 -40.11 5.38 -11.81
N LEU A 228 -40.64 5.53 -10.59
CA LEU A 228 -39.94 6.13 -9.46
C LEU A 228 -39.01 5.18 -8.72
N VAL A 229 -39.12 3.88 -8.93
CA VAL A 229 -38.25 2.89 -8.29
C VAL A 229 -37.00 2.72 -9.14
N ASP A 230 -35.90 3.28 -8.64
CA ASP A 230 -34.58 3.14 -9.22
C ASP A 230 -33.69 2.23 -8.36
N TYR A 231 -32.89 1.40 -9.01
CA TYR A 231 -31.93 0.51 -8.36
C TYR A 231 -30.52 1.10 -8.30
N SER A 232 -30.28 2.19 -9.02
CA SER A 232 -28.94 2.73 -9.22
C SER A 232 -28.49 3.68 -8.13
N CYS A 233 -29.38 4.49 -7.56
CA CYS A 233 -29.06 5.55 -6.60
C CYS A 233 -28.27 5.01 -5.40
N ALA A 234 -28.78 3.97 -4.75
CA ALA A 234 -28.12 3.38 -3.59
C ALA A 234 -26.76 2.74 -3.95
N LEU A 235 -26.66 2.08 -5.11
CA LEU A 235 -25.41 1.43 -5.54
C LEU A 235 -24.34 2.43 -5.96
N ARG A 236 -24.75 3.48 -6.68
CA ARG A 236 -23.87 4.55 -7.14
C ARG A 236 -23.21 5.29 -5.98
N LEU A 237 -23.94 5.45 -4.86
CA LEU A 237 -23.49 6.14 -3.66
C LEU A 237 -22.73 5.23 -2.69
N ALA A 238 -23.32 4.10 -2.34
CA ALA A 238 -22.79 3.26 -1.27
C ALA A 238 -21.49 2.55 -1.65
N THR A 239 -21.28 2.25 -2.94
CA THR A 239 -20.05 1.55 -3.36
C THR A 239 -18.79 2.42 -3.18
N PRO A 240 -18.71 3.66 -3.70
CA PRO A 240 -17.58 4.55 -3.43
C PRO A 240 -17.40 4.83 -1.93
N LEU A 241 -18.50 5.03 -1.18
CA LEU A 241 -18.42 5.27 0.26
C LEU A 241 -17.82 4.09 1.02
N ALA A 242 -18.18 2.85 0.65
CA ALA A 242 -17.60 1.66 1.26
C ALA A 242 -16.10 1.55 0.96
N ILE A 243 -15.69 1.85 -0.27
CA ILE A 243 -14.27 1.87 -0.69
C ILE A 243 -13.49 2.94 0.10
N LEU A 244 -14.00 4.16 0.17
CA LEU A 244 -13.35 5.25 0.91
C LEU A 244 -13.28 4.95 2.41
N SER A 245 -14.34 4.37 2.99
CA SER A 245 -14.35 3.92 4.39
C SER A 245 -13.30 2.84 4.64
N ALA A 246 -13.16 1.89 3.72
CA ALA A 246 -12.14 0.84 3.78
C ALA A 246 -10.72 1.42 3.71
N MET A 247 -10.45 2.32 2.76
CA MET A 247 -9.14 2.95 2.61
C MET A 247 -8.76 3.74 3.86
N LYS A 248 -9.72 4.48 4.44
CA LYS A 248 -9.55 5.20 5.70
C LYS A 248 -9.21 4.24 6.85
N GLU A 249 -9.99 3.18 7.02
CA GLU A 249 -9.78 2.18 8.08
C GLU A 249 -8.44 1.46 7.91
N GLY A 250 -8.09 1.12 6.66
CA GLY A 250 -6.80 0.53 6.32
C GLY A 250 -5.63 1.41 6.76
N THR A 251 -5.68 2.71 6.46
CA THR A 251 -4.63 3.66 6.82
C THR A 251 -4.42 3.71 8.34
N VAL A 252 -5.49 3.74 9.13
CA VAL A 252 -5.40 3.70 10.61
C VAL A 252 -4.77 2.39 11.11
N ARG A 253 -4.93 1.30 10.37
CA ARG A 253 -4.39 -0.03 10.70
C ARG A 253 -3.04 -0.34 10.01
N GLY A 254 -2.34 0.68 9.50
CA GLY A 254 -1.05 0.51 8.86
C GLY A 254 -1.09 -0.07 7.43
N VAL A 255 -2.25 0.00 6.76
CA VAL A 255 -2.43 -0.49 5.38
C VAL A 255 -2.88 0.66 4.50
N VAL A 256 -2.02 1.11 3.60
CA VAL A 256 -2.35 2.14 2.59
C VAL A 256 -2.67 1.47 1.27
N VAL A 257 -3.94 1.53 0.84
CA VAL A 257 -4.39 0.99 -0.45
C VAL A 257 -4.56 2.13 -1.43
N LYS A 258 -3.89 2.07 -2.57
CA LYS A 258 -3.87 3.15 -3.56
C LYS A 258 -5.06 3.15 -4.52
N GLY A 259 -6.13 2.43 -4.20
CA GLY A 259 -7.37 2.48 -4.97
C GLY A 259 -8.35 1.37 -4.77
N GLY A 260 -9.63 1.66 -5.05
CA GLY A 260 -10.74 0.73 -4.87
C GLY A 260 -10.59 -0.57 -5.68
N ARG A 261 -9.97 -0.52 -6.84
CA ARG A 261 -9.69 -1.70 -7.67
C ARG A 261 -8.77 -2.70 -6.94
N PHE A 262 -7.87 -2.20 -6.09
CA PHE A 262 -6.93 -3.05 -5.36
C PHE A 262 -7.58 -3.70 -4.15
N LEU A 263 -8.60 -3.06 -3.52
CA LEU A 263 -9.45 -3.71 -2.52
C LEU A 263 -10.25 -4.88 -3.13
N GLU A 264 -10.74 -4.72 -4.37
CA GLU A 264 -11.39 -5.79 -5.11
C GLU A 264 -10.39 -6.91 -5.42
N ALA A 265 -9.21 -6.58 -5.93
CA ALA A 265 -8.17 -7.55 -6.26
C ALA A 265 -7.66 -8.30 -5.02
N LEU A 266 -7.44 -7.60 -3.87
CA LEU A 266 -7.08 -8.23 -2.58
C LEU A 266 -8.09 -9.31 -2.16
N ALA A 267 -9.39 -9.08 -2.37
CA ALA A 267 -10.43 -10.06 -2.06
C ALA A 267 -10.41 -11.29 -2.99
N GLU A 268 -9.85 -11.16 -4.20
CA GLU A 268 -9.79 -12.22 -5.21
C GLU A 268 -8.47 -13.00 -5.21
N VAL A 269 -7.43 -12.54 -4.48
CA VAL A 269 -6.12 -13.19 -4.41
C VAL A 269 -6.26 -14.65 -3.99
N ASP A 270 -5.61 -15.54 -4.72
CA ASP A 270 -5.47 -16.96 -4.39
C ASP A 270 -3.99 -17.39 -4.22
N THR A 271 -3.06 -16.64 -4.80
CA THR A 271 -1.63 -16.93 -4.80
C THR A 271 -0.85 -15.72 -4.29
N VAL A 272 -0.04 -15.93 -3.25
CA VAL A 272 0.84 -14.91 -2.67
C VAL A 272 2.28 -15.28 -3.00
N VAL A 273 2.97 -14.37 -3.65
CA VAL A 273 4.37 -14.51 -4.06
C VAL A 273 5.21 -13.54 -3.23
N PHE A 274 6.16 -14.07 -2.50
CA PHE A 274 7.10 -13.31 -1.69
C PHE A 274 8.47 -13.23 -2.34
N ASP A 275 9.07 -12.07 -2.35
CA ASP A 275 10.53 -11.99 -2.39
C ASP A 275 11.11 -12.46 -1.05
N LYS A 276 12.35 -12.99 -1.06
CA LYS A 276 13.00 -13.42 0.17
C LYS A 276 13.57 -12.23 0.95
N THR A 277 14.52 -11.54 0.33
CA THR A 277 15.37 -10.56 1.01
C THR A 277 14.61 -9.26 1.27
N GLY A 278 14.63 -8.80 2.54
CA GLY A 278 13.90 -7.57 2.93
C GLY A 278 12.40 -7.73 3.09
N THR A 279 11.83 -8.86 2.63
CA THR A 279 10.40 -9.17 2.73
C THR A 279 10.13 -10.26 3.76
N LEU A 280 10.56 -11.49 3.50
CA LEU A 280 10.49 -12.59 4.49
C LEU A 280 11.57 -12.46 5.55
N THR A 281 12.64 -11.73 5.25
CA THR A 281 13.79 -11.45 6.11
C THR A 281 13.87 -9.96 6.44
N ASN A 282 14.71 -9.61 7.41
CA ASN A 282 14.89 -8.20 7.84
C ASN A 282 15.81 -7.38 6.93
N ALA A 283 16.42 -7.97 5.89
CA ALA A 283 17.51 -7.38 5.09
C ALA A 283 18.68 -6.85 5.96
N THR A 284 18.89 -7.46 7.10
CA THR A 284 20.00 -7.17 8.01
C THR A 284 20.86 -8.41 8.13
N PRO A 285 21.71 -8.71 7.10
CA PRO A 285 22.58 -9.87 7.15
C PRO A 285 23.44 -9.82 8.41
N ALA A 286 23.65 -10.99 9.00
CA ALA A 286 24.50 -11.17 10.17
C ALA A 286 25.49 -12.29 9.90
N LEU A 287 26.73 -12.12 10.35
CA LEU A 287 27.71 -13.18 10.34
C LEU A 287 27.33 -14.19 11.44
N SER A 288 27.02 -15.44 11.05
CA SER A 288 26.61 -16.49 11.96
C SER A 288 27.73 -17.52 12.22
N ASP A 289 28.55 -17.78 11.21
CA ASP A 289 29.62 -18.78 11.28
C ASP A 289 30.91 -18.24 10.69
N VAL A 290 32.00 -18.59 11.32
CA VAL A 290 33.37 -18.46 10.82
C VAL A 290 33.97 -19.83 10.89
N VAL A 291 34.53 -20.34 9.79
CA VAL A 291 35.13 -21.67 9.72
C VAL A 291 36.52 -21.56 9.11
N SER A 292 37.55 -21.63 9.93
CA SER A 292 38.93 -21.73 9.42
C SER A 292 39.20 -23.14 8.84
N LEU A 293 39.84 -23.18 7.71
CA LEU A 293 40.32 -24.39 7.02
C LEU A 293 41.84 -24.48 7.07
N ASP A 294 42.51 -23.51 7.67
CA ASP A 294 43.94 -23.43 7.81
C ASP A 294 44.33 -23.69 9.28
N ASP A 295 45.07 -24.77 9.53
CA ASP A 295 45.54 -25.12 10.88
C ASP A 295 46.45 -24.05 11.53
N ALA A 296 46.96 -23.13 10.74
CA ALA A 296 47.83 -22.05 11.22
C ALA A 296 47.07 -20.81 11.67
N ARG A 297 45.76 -20.71 11.37
CA ARG A 297 44.91 -19.56 11.69
C ARG A 297 43.61 -20.03 12.38
N ASP A 298 43.27 -19.33 13.42
CA ASP A 298 41.98 -19.57 14.08
C ASP A 298 40.83 -18.78 13.42
N ASP A 299 39.60 -19.05 13.85
CA ASP A 299 38.40 -18.39 13.37
C ASP A 299 38.42 -16.86 13.62
N ASP A 300 39.06 -16.41 14.69
CA ASP A 300 39.14 -14.99 15.04
C ASP A 300 40.13 -14.25 14.12
N GLU A 301 41.24 -14.89 13.72
CA GLU A 301 42.16 -14.31 12.74
C GLU A 301 41.57 -14.27 11.35
N LEU A 302 40.84 -15.32 10.94
CA LEU A 302 40.07 -15.34 9.69
C LEU A 302 39.03 -14.21 9.63
N LEU A 303 38.29 -14.01 10.74
CA LEU A 303 37.32 -12.91 10.84
C LEU A 303 37.98 -11.55 10.78
N ARG A 304 39.10 -11.35 11.50
CA ARG A 304 39.87 -10.11 11.47
C ARG A 304 40.34 -9.76 10.07
N LEU A 305 40.89 -10.74 9.35
CA LEU A 305 41.33 -10.56 7.97
C LEU A 305 40.20 -10.19 7.02
N SER A 306 39.07 -10.87 7.17
CA SER A 306 37.85 -10.60 6.37
C SER A 306 37.24 -9.22 6.67
N ALA A 307 37.21 -8.80 7.94
CA ALA A 307 36.73 -7.48 8.33
C ALA A 307 37.63 -6.36 7.78
N CYS A 308 38.95 -6.55 7.77
CA CYS A 308 39.86 -5.61 7.14
C CYS A 308 39.56 -5.37 5.65
N LEU A 309 39.22 -6.43 4.89
CA LEU A 309 38.85 -6.29 3.48
C LEU A 309 37.55 -5.55 3.27
N GLU A 310 36.54 -5.82 4.12
CA GLU A 310 35.16 -5.35 3.98
C GLU A 310 34.92 -3.95 4.53
N GLU A 311 35.84 -3.42 5.37
CA GLU A 311 35.64 -2.12 6.05
C GLU A 311 35.43 -0.94 5.08
N HIS A 312 35.99 -1.02 3.89
CA HIS A 312 35.91 0.05 2.89
C HIS A 312 34.62 0.02 2.05
N PHE A 313 33.77 -0.99 2.22
CA PHE A 313 32.58 -1.18 1.38
C PHE A 313 31.28 -0.94 2.16
N PRO A 314 30.42 -0.01 1.69
CA PRO A 314 29.16 0.29 2.36
C PRO A 314 28.06 -0.76 2.03
N HIS A 315 28.42 -2.04 1.91
CA HIS A 315 27.48 -3.13 1.62
C HIS A 315 26.94 -3.76 2.92
N PRO A 316 25.67 -4.20 3.01
CA PRO A 316 25.10 -4.81 4.21
C PRO A 316 25.90 -6.03 4.72
N VAL A 317 26.39 -6.88 3.85
CA VAL A 317 27.22 -8.05 4.19
C VAL A 317 28.55 -7.60 4.78
N SER A 318 29.18 -6.59 4.19
CA SER A 318 30.43 -6.01 4.67
C SER A 318 30.29 -5.51 6.11
N ARG A 319 29.20 -4.76 6.37
CA ARG A 319 28.86 -4.29 7.73
C ARG A 319 28.69 -5.45 8.71
N ALA A 320 28.01 -6.53 8.31
CA ALA A 320 27.80 -7.69 9.16
C ALA A 320 29.12 -8.34 9.60
N ILE A 321 30.11 -8.43 8.71
CA ILE A 321 31.44 -8.97 8.99
C ILE A 321 32.21 -8.05 9.91
N VAL A 322 32.24 -6.75 9.61
CA VAL A 322 32.92 -5.72 10.41
C VAL A 322 32.30 -5.61 11.83
N ASP A 323 30.98 -5.56 11.93
CA ASP A 323 30.27 -5.52 13.21
C ASP A 323 30.56 -6.77 14.06
N ALA A 324 30.66 -7.93 13.44
CA ALA A 324 30.99 -9.17 14.15
C ALA A 324 32.42 -9.14 14.71
N ALA A 325 33.37 -8.63 13.94
CA ALA A 325 34.75 -8.44 14.40
C ALA A 325 34.83 -7.42 15.55
N GLN A 326 34.13 -6.30 15.44
CA GLN A 326 34.07 -5.28 16.50
C GLN A 326 33.46 -5.83 17.79
N LYS A 327 32.35 -6.59 17.72
CA LYS A 327 31.71 -7.22 18.89
C LYS A 327 32.63 -8.19 19.61
N LYS A 328 33.53 -8.85 18.89
CA LYS A 328 34.56 -9.74 19.47
C LYS A 328 35.79 -8.97 19.96
N GLY A 329 35.85 -7.64 19.76
CA GLY A 329 36.99 -6.82 20.15
C GLY A 329 38.25 -7.07 19.29
N LEU A 330 38.07 -7.60 18.09
CA LEU A 330 39.16 -7.85 17.17
C LEU A 330 39.57 -6.52 16.55
N ALA A 331 40.80 -6.08 16.86
CA ALA A 331 41.38 -4.88 16.25
C ALA A 331 41.70 -5.18 14.77
N HIS A 332 41.13 -4.38 13.87
CA HIS A 332 41.52 -4.36 12.48
C HIS A 332 42.24 -3.04 12.24
N PHE A 333 43.36 -3.10 11.56
CA PHE A 333 44.24 -1.95 11.32
C PHE A 333 44.04 -1.50 9.87
N ILE A 334 43.43 -0.31 9.70
CA ILE A 334 43.30 0.37 8.40
C ILE A 334 44.68 0.58 7.75
N GLU A 335 45.76 0.67 8.55
CA GLU A 335 47.15 0.92 8.09
C GLU A 335 47.85 -0.29 7.44
N ALA A 336 47.24 -1.50 7.53
CA ALA A 336 47.83 -2.72 6.96
C ALA A 336 47.52 -2.93 5.45
N HIS A 337 46.74 -2.02 4.86
CA HIS A 337 46.35 -2.14 3.47
C HIS A 337 47.21 -1.30 2.54
N ASP A 338 47.78 -1.92 1.50
CA ASP A 338 48.16 -1.18 0.32
C ASP A 338 46.91 -0.63 -0.37
N ALA A 339 46.92 0.65 -0.74
CA ALA A 339 45.80 1.47 -1.15
C ALA A 339 45.02 1.02 -2.42
N GLN A 340 45.09 -0.24 -2.83
CA GLN A 340 44.40 -0.79 -4.02
C GLN A 340 43.49 -1.96 -3.69
N VAL A 341 42.38 -1.66 -2.98
CA VAL A 341 41.27 -2.62 -2.88
C VAL A 341 40.47 -2.61 -4.18
N GLN A 342 40.48 -3.72 -4.91
CA GLN A 342 39.72 -3.87 -6.13
C GLN A 342 38.40 -4.59 -5.83
N TYR A 343 37.28 -3.88 -6.02
CA TYR A 343 35.94 -4.46 -5.97
C TYR A 343 35.55 -4.98 -7.35
N ILE A 344 35.28 -6.27 -7.45
CA ILE A 344 34.77 -6.90 -8.67
C ILE A 344 33.25 -7.02 -8.51
N VAL A 345 32.52 -6.16 -9.22
CA VAL A 345 31.03 -6.05 -9.11
C VAL A 345 30.38 -7.42 -9.26
N ALA A 346 29.55 -7.79 -8.29
CA ALA A 346 28.77 -9.04 -8.20
C ALA A 346 29.58 -10.34 -7.98
N HIS A 347 30.91 -10.28 -7.83
CA HIS A 347 31.77 -11.47 -7.70
C HIS A 347 32.47 -11.54 -6.33
N GLY A 348 33.18 -10.49 -5.93
CA GLY A 348 33.91 -10.49 -4.67
C GLY A 348 34.87 -9.30 -4.53
N ILE A 349 35.74 -9.40 -3.53
CA ILE A 349 36.75 -8.40 -3.19
C ILE A 349 38.12 -9.04 -3.31
N CYS A 350 39.06 -8.31 -3.92
CA CYS A 350 40.48 -8.63 -3.98
C CYS A 350 41.28 -7.48 -3.37
N SER A 351 42.17 -7.79 -2.44
CA SER A 351 43.12 -6.80 -1.88
C SER A 351 44.43 -7.46 -1.47
N SER A 352 45.43 -6.63 -1.13
CA SER A 352 46.66 -7.08 -0.50
C SER A 352 46.67 -6.64 0.95
N VAL A 353 46.83 -7.57 1.88
CA VAL A 353 46.96 -7.31 3.32
C VAL A 353 48.31 -7.87 3.77
N ASP A 354 49.15 -7.04 4.38
CA ASP A 354 50.51 -7.41 4.79
C ASP A 354 51.38 -8.05 3.66
N GLY A 355 51.18 -7.59 2.40
CA GLY A 355 51.87 -8.10 1.23
C GLY A 355 51.34 -9.42 0.66
N SER A 356 50.32 -10.02 1.28
CA SER A 356 49.64 -11.24 0.81
C SER A 356 48.35 -10.92 0.07
N ARG A 357 48.08 -11.61 -1.05
CA ARG A 357 46.87 -11.42 -1.84
C ARG A 357 45.69 -12.13 -1.17
N VAL A 358 44.71 -11.35 -0.74
CA VAL A 358 43.47 -11.87 -0.08
C VAL A 358 42.28 -11.69 -1.00
N LEU A 359 41.47 -12.74 -1.12
CA LEU A 359 40.25 -12.77 -1.90
C LEU A 359 39.09 -13.15 -0.97
N LEU A 360 37.99 -12.46 -1.11
CA LEU A 360 36.75 -12.77 -0.41
C LEU A 360 35.56 -12.65 -1.37
N GLY A 361 34.76 -13.70 -1.51
CA GLY A 361 33.65 -13.66 -2.44
C GLY A 361 32.86 -14.96 -2.57
N SER A 362 32.08 -15.04 -3.64
CA SER A 362 31.26 -16.21 -3.96
C SER A 362 32.11 -17.41 -4.37
N ARG A 363 31.50 -18.60 -4.38
CA ARG A 363 32.18 -19.81 -4.92
C ARG A 363 32.66 -19.60 -6.36
N HIS A 364 31.78 -19.04 -7.21
CA HIS A 364 32.09 -18.78 -8.61
C HIS A 364 33.35 -17.90 -8.75
N PHE A 365 33.43 -16.82 -7.96
CA PHE A 365 34.60 -15.95 -7.98
C PHE A 365 35.89 -16.68 -7.59
N ILE A 366 35.85 -17.46 -6.52
CA ILE A 366 37.07 -18.13 -5.99
C ILE A 366 37.45 -19.35 -6.83
N GLU A 367 36.46 -20.19 -7.23
CA GLU A 367 36.74 -21.45 -7.94
C GLU A 367 36.85 -21.27 -9.46
N ASP A 368 35.88 -20.54 -10.08
CA ASP A 368 35.81 -20.45 -11.55
C ASP A 368 36.66 -19.30 -12.11
N ASP A 369 36.63 -18.11 -11.48
CA ASP A 369 37.37 -16.95 -11.98
C ASP A 369 38.84 -16.97 -11.54
N GLU A 370 39.11 -17.30 -10.28
CA GLU A 370 40.47 -17.29 -9.70
C GLU A 370 41.16 -18.68 -9.71
N GLY A 371 40.43 -19.74 -10.06
CA GLY A 371 40.96 -21.10 -10.22
C GLY A 371 41.41 -21.79 -8.93
N ILE A 372 40.88 -21.39 -7.78
CA ILE A 372 41.25 -21.92 -6.46
C ILE A 372 40.39 -23.11 -6.10
N ASP A 373 41.00 -24.26 -5.80
CA ASP A 373 40.27 -25.48 -5.42
C ASP A 373 39.51 -25.33 -4.10
N CYS A 374 38.19 -25.49 -4.18
CA CYS A 374 37.28 -25.42 -3.05
C CYS A 374 36.78 -26.80 -2.58
N ALA A 375 37.24 -27.91 -3.15
CA ALA A 375 36.73 -29.25 -2.87
C ALA A 375 36.88 -29.66 -1.39
N GLY A 376 37.96 -29.23 -0.73
CA GLY A 376 38.21 -29.49 0.70
C GLY A 376 37.17 -28.90 1.66
N ALA A 377 36.48 -27.84 1.25
CA ALA A 377 35.47 -27.16 2.08
C ALA A 377 34.05 -27.75 1.98
N LYS A 378 33.83 -28.73 1.09
CA LYS A 378 32.49 -29.23 0.73
C LYS A 378 31.62 -29.60 1.92
N THR A 379 32.15 -30.28 2.93
CA THR A 379 31.38 -30.70 4.11
C THR A 379 30.86 -29.50 4.90
N HIS A 380 31.67 -28.45 5.07
CA HIS A 380 31.26 -27.23 5.77
C HIS A 380 30.27 -26.43 4.94
N VAL A 381 30.50 -26.32 3.63
CA VAL A 381 29.57 -25.67 2.71
C VAL A 381 28.21 -26.36 2.71
N ASP A 382 28.17 -27.69 2.60
CA ASP A 382 26.93 -28.47 2.63
C ASP A 382 26.18 -28.28 3.96
N ARG A 383 26.88 -28.16 5.09
CA ARG A 383 26.26 -27.82 6.38
C ARG A 383 25.66 -26.42 6.37
N LEU A 384 26.45 -25.39 6.07
CA LEU A 384 26.01 -23.99 6.11
C LEU A 384 24.84 -23.72 5.15
N THR A 385 24.93 -24.24 3.92
CA THR A 385 23.84 -24.10 2.94
C THR A 385 22.57 -24.85 3.36
N SER A 386 22.70 -26.04 4.00
CA SER A 386 21.55 -26.78 4.52
C SER A 386 20.85 -26.04 5.68
N GLU A 387 21.55 -25.16 6.38
CA GLU A 387 21.03 -24.27 7.41
C GLU A 387 20.39 -22.97 6.82
N GLY A 388 20.46 -22.80 5.49
CA GLY A 388 19.90 -21.64 4.79
C GLY A 388 20.83 -20.41 4.76
N LYS A 389 22.13 -20.60 5.01
CA LYS A 389 23.13 -19.53 5.05
C LYS A 389 23.80 -19.35 3.69
N THR A 390 24.11 -18.10 3.36
CA THR A 390 24.96 -17.77 2.21
C THR A 390 26.41 -17.95 2.64
N VAL A 391 27.21 -18.64 1.83
CA VAL A 391 28.62 -18.91 2.14
C VAL A 391 29.52 -18.00 1.33
N LEU A 392 30.37 -17.26 2.02
CA LEU A 392 31.49 -16.52 1.42
C LEU A 392 32.78 -17.31 1.63
N TYR A 393 33.61 -17.32 0.61
CA TYR A 393 34.90 -18.02 0.56
C TYR A 393 36.02 -17.02 0.75
N VAL A 394 36.98 -17.36 1.60
CA VAL A 394 38.16 -16.53 1.88
C VAL A 394 39.39 -17.28 1.42
N ALA A 395 40.15 -16.68 0.52
CA ALA A 395 41.38 -17.25 0.03
C ALA A 395 42.58 -16.30 0.24
N LEU A 396 43.77 -16.87 0.48
CA LEU A 396 45.01 -16.17 0.70
C LEU A 396 46.09 -16.79 -0.19
N ASP A 397 46.79 -15.96 -0.96
CA ASP A 397 47.89 -16.37 -1.85
C ASP A 397 47.57 -17.61 -2.70
N GLY A 398 46.33 -17.67 -3.24
CA GLY A 398 45.88 -18.76 -4.11
C GLY A 398 45.47 -20.05 -3.38
N ARG A 399 45.23 -20.00 -2.06
CA ARG A 399 44.73 -21.13 -1.28
C ARG A 399 43.47 -20.73 -0.52
N LEU A 400 42.47 -21.61 -0.50
CA LEU A 400 41.29 -21.44 0.34
C LEU A 400 41.69 -21.61 1.82
N ILE A 401 41.44 -20.57 2.63
CA ILE A 401 41.81 -20.53 4.05
C ILE A 401 40.58 -20.60 4.97
N GLY A 402 39.38 -20.33 4.47
CA GLY A 402 38.18 -20.41 5.32
C GLY A 402 36.89 -20.01 4.64
N LEU A 403 35.83 -20.11 5.41
CA LEU A 403 34.46 -19.81 5.01
C LEU A 403 33.79 -18.90 6.03
N LEU A 404 32.95 -17.98 5.55
CA LEU A 404 32.06 -17.17 6.38
C LEU A 404 30.60 -17.54 6.06
N GLY A 405 29.82 -17.86 7.07
CA GLY A 405 28.37 -18.11 6.95
C GLY A 405 27.59 -16.82 7.25
N ILE A 406 26.90 -16.31 6.27
CA ILE A 406 26.03 -15.13 6.40
C ILE A 406 24.59 -15.60 6.48
N GLU A 407 23.91 -15.22 7.55
CA GLU A 407 22.48 -15.45 7.72
C GLU A 407 21.72 -14.13 7.55
N ASP A 408 20.62 -14.14 6.80
CA ASP A 408 19.66 -13.06 6.75
C ASP A 408 18.46 -13.48 7.61
N PRO A 409 18.30 -12.94 8.82
CA PRO A 409 17.31 -13.41 9.78
C PRO A 409 15.89 -13.30 9.24
N ILE A 410 15.15 -14.40 9.29
CA ILE A 410 13.72 -14.43 8.96
C ILE A 410 12.98 -13.57 9.99
N ARG A 411 12.05 -12.74 9.54
CA ARG A 411 11.19 -11.94 10.42
C ARG A 411 10.41 -12.85 11.38
N PRO A 412 10.27 -12.51 12.65
CA PRO A 412 9.64 -13.38 13.65
C PRO A 412 8.18 -13.72 13.32
N GLU A 413 7.46 -12.80 12.69
CA GLU A 413 6.06 -12.99 12.31
C GLU A 413 5.86 -13.82 11.03
N THR A 414 6.89 -14.00 10.19
CA THR A 414 6.79 -14.61 8.87
C THR A 414 6.09 -15.99 8.88
N LEU A 415 6.51 -16.89 9.75
CA LEU A 415 5.93 -18.24 9.81
C LEU A 415 4.45 -18.21 10.20
N THR A 416 4.08 -17.33 11.13
CA THR A 416 2.69 -17.13 11.55
C THR A 416 1.82 -16.61 10.41
N VAL A 417 2.32 -15.63 9.66
CA VAL A 417 1.63 -15.05 8.49
C VAL A 417 1.45 -16.12 7.40
N ILE A 418 2.49 -16.88 7.07
CA ILE A 418 2.43 -17.94 6.06
C ILE A 418 1.39 -19.00 6.44
N ARG A 419 1.40 -19.48 7.69
CA ARG A 419 0.38 -20.43 8.18
C ARG A 419 -1.03 -19.86 8.10
N ALA A 420 -1.22 -18.58 8.44
CA ALA A 420 -2.50 -17.91 8.34
C ALA A 420 -2.97 -17.79 6.88
N LEU A 421 -2.09 -17.51 5.92
CA LEU A 421 -2.39 -17.48 4.49
C LEU A 421 -2.81 -18.87 3.99
N LYS A 422 -2.09 -19.92 4.36
CA LYS A 422 -2.40 -21.31 4.00
C LYS A 422 -3.74 -21.76 4.60
N ALA A 423 -4.02 -21.40 5.86
CA ALA A 423 -5.31 -21.67 6.50
C ALA A 423 -6.50 -21.01 5.76
N ARG A 424 -6.26 -19.89 5.05
CA ARG A 424 -7.23 -19.22 4.17
C ARG A 424 -7.28 -19.83 2.76
N GLY A 425 -6.56 -20.94 2.51
CA GLY A 425 -6.49 -21.60 1.20
C GLY A 425 -5.67 -20.84 0.15
N LYS A 426 -4.82 -19.89 0.56
CA LYS A 426 -3.93 -19.17 -0.34
C LYS A 426 -2.67 -20.01 -0.61
N ARG A 427 -2.22 -20.07 -1.85
CA ARG A 427 -0.96 -20.68 -2.23
C ARG A 427 0.18 -19.71 -1.98
N VAL A 428 1.24 -20.15 -1.30
CA VAL A 428 2.38 -19.29 -0.92
C VAL A 428 3.65 -19.74 -1.63
N ILE A 429 4.26 -18.82 -2.38
CA ILE A 429 5.44 -19.06 -3.22
C ILE A 429 6.53 -18.06 -2.86
N MET A 430 7.79 -18.51 -2.81
CA MET A 430 8.95 -17.64 -2.63
C MET A 430 9.75 -17.52 -3.93
N LEU A 431 10.20 -16.31 -4.27
CA LEU A 431 11.19 -16.04 -5.29
C LEU A 431 12.48 -15.55 -4.62
N THR A 432 13.64 -16.05 -5.07
CA THR A 432 14.92 -15.63 -4.53
C THR A 432 16.03 -15.76 -5.58
N GLY A 433 17.04 -14.89 -5.48
CA GLY A 433 18.29 -15.00 -6.25
C GLY A 433 19.26 -16.02 -5.67
N ASP A 434 19.00 -16.58 -4.47
CA ASP A 434 19.86 -17.56 -3.83
C ASP A 434 19.97 -18.86 -4.63
N ASP A 435 20.99 -19.64 -4.27
CA ASP A 435 21.15 -21.00 -4.79
C ASP A 435 20.01 -21.94 -4.36
N GLU A 436 19.84 -23.05 -5.09
CA GLU A 436 18.76 -24.02 -4.91
C GLU A 436 18.73 -24.64 -3.51
N ARG A 437 19.90 -24.88 -2.87
CA ARG A 437 19.97 -25.52 -1.55
C ARG A 437 19.52 -24.58 -0.46
N THR A 438 20.00 -23.35 -0.49
CA THR A 438 19.62 -22.28 0.45
C THR A 438 18.11 -21.98 0.34
N ALA A 439 17.61 -21.86 -0.90
CA ALA A 439 16.18 -21.63 -1.15
C ALA A 439 15.31 -22.77 -0.63
N ALA A 440 15.71 -24.03 -0.86
CA ALA A 440 15.02 -25.23 -0.37
C ALA A 440 14.98 -25.28 1.16
N ALA A 441 16.09 -24.93 1.83
CA ALA A 441 16.16 -24.91 3.30
C ALA A 441 15.20 -23.88 3.89
N VAL A 442 15.18 -22.65 3.34
CA VAL A 442 14.26 -21.58 3.77
C VAL A 442 12.81 -21.97 3.49
N ALA A 443 12.52 -22.51 2.31
CA ALA A 443 11.16 -22.92 1.93
C ALA A 443 10.63 -24.02 2.87
N LYS A 444 11.47 -24.97 3.27
CA LYS A 444 11.12 -26.00 4.23
C LYS A 444 10.89 -25.43 5.64
N LYS A 445 11.77 -24.51 6.10
CA LYS A 445 11.66 -23.84 7.42
C LYS A 445 10.38 -23.02 7.53
N LEU A 446 9.96 -22.39 6.43
CA LEU A 446 8.76 -21.56 6.34
C LEU A 446 7.50 -22.31 5.87
N GLU A 447 7.59 -23.61 5.62
CA GLU A 447 6.46 -24.45 5.18
C GLU A 447 5.80 -23.93 3.88
N LEU A 448 6.58 -23.40 2.93
CA LEU A 448 6.07 -22.83 1.68
C LEU A 448 5.52 -23.92 0.75
N ASP A 449 4.56 -23.57 -0.12
CA ASP A 449 4.00 -24.50 -1.11
C ASP A 449 4.91 -24.69 -2.32
N ALA A 450 5.67 -23.66 -2.67
CA ALA A 450 6.67 -23.70 -3.74
C ALA A 450 7.72 -22.58 -3.56
N TYR A 451 8.84 -22.74 -4.24
CA TYR A 451 9.86 -21.71 -4.36
C TYR A 451 10.50 -21.73 -5.76
N ARG A 452 11.17 -20.64 -6.11
CA ARG A 452 12.05 -20.51 -7.28
C ARG A 452 13.36 -19.88 -6.83
N ALA A 453 14.45 -20.60 -7.05
CA ALA A 453 15.82 -20.20 -6.78
C ALA A 453 16.47 -19.59 -8.02
N GLN A 454 17.56 -18.87 -7.85
CA GLN A 454 18.38 -18.28 -8.92
C GLN A 454 17.59 -17.42 -9.91
N VAL A 455 16.56 -16.70 -9.40
CA VAL A 455 15.70 -15.83 -10.22
C VAL A 455 16.33 -14.44 -10.30
N LEU A 456 16.68 -14.04 -11.52
CA LEU A 456 17.17 -12.68 -11.76
C LEU A 456 16.02 -11.65 -11.58
N PRO A 457 16.34 -10.39 -11.26
CA PRO A 457 15.33 -9.34 -11.08
C PRO A 457 14.36 -9.22 -12.26
N THR A 458 14.84 -9.30 -13.50
CA THR A 458 14.03 -9.28 -14.72
C THR A 458 13.09 -10.47 -14.84
N ASP A 459 13.51 -11.64 -14.38
CA ASP A 459 12.77 -12.89 -14.54
C ASP A 459 11.66 -13.06 -13.49
N LYS A 460 11.72 -12.32 -12.37
CA LYS A 460 10.66 -12.31 -11.35
C LYS A 460 9.31 -11.92 -11.95
N ALA A 461 9.29 -10.90 -12.81
CA ALA A 461 8.08 -10.47 -13.53
C ALA A 461 7.52 -11.57 -14.43
N ASP A 462 8.40 -12.31 -15.13
CA ASP A 462 7.99 -13.42 -15.98
C ASP A 462 7.35 -14.56 -15.20
N VAL A 463 7.87 -14.88 -14.00
CA VAL A 463 7.25 -15.87 -13.11
C VAL A 463 5.84 -15.44 -12.71
N VAL A 464 5.66 -14.19 -12.31
CA VAL A 464 4.34 -13.62 -11.97
C VAL A 464 3.40 -13.71 -13.17
N MET A 465 3.84 -13.29 -14.35
CA MET A 465 3.03 -13.34 -15.57
C MET A 465 2.62 -14.78 -15.94
N ARG A 466 3.51 -15.76 -15.78
CA ARG A 466 3.19 -17.19 -16.01
C ARG A 466 2.14 -17.71 -15.04
N LEU A 467 2.21 -17.35 -13.76
CA LEU A 467 1.18 -17.71 -12.78
C LEU A 467 -0.17 -17.12 -13.16
N LYS A 468 -0.22 -15.86 -13.56
CA LYS A 468 -1.45 -15.20 -14.05
C LYS A 468 -1.98 -15.85 -15.32
N ALA A 469 -1.12 -16.24 -16.25
CA ALA A 469 -1.52 -16.97 -17.47
C ALA A 469 -2.13 -18.35 -17.16
N GLN A 470 -1.78 -18.96 -16.02
CA GLN A 470 -2.39 -20.18 -15.51
C GLN A 470 -3.74 -19.94 -14.80
N GLY A 471 -4.19 -18.70 -14.71
CA GLY A 471 -5.45 -18.31 -14.08
C GLY A 471 -5.34 -17.92 -12.61
N ALA A 472 -4.14 -17.85 -12.04
CA ALA A 472 -3.93 -17.42 -10.66
C ALA A 472 -4.18 -15.91 -10.49
N LYS A 473 -4.75 -15.53 -9.34
CA LYS A 473 -4.87 -14.15 -8.87
C LYS A 473 -3.70 -13.85 -7.94
N VAL A 474 -2.69 -13.18 -8.50
CA VAL A 474 -1.37 -13.07 -7.87
C VAL A 474 -1.24 -11.76 -7.09
N LEU A 475 -0.89 -11.89 -5.81
CA LEU A 475 -0.33 -10.81 -5.01
C LEU A 475 1.18 -11.02 -4.95
N MET A 476 1.96 -10.00 -5.34
CA MET A 476 3.41 -9.99 -5.20
C MET A 476 3.81 -9.05 -4.07
N ILE A 477 4.66 -9.49 -3.15
CA ILE A 477 5.22 -8.67 -2.10
C ILE A 477 6.74 -8.64 -2.17
N GLY A 478 7.31 -7.43 -2.18
CA GLY A 478 8.74 -7.16 -2.29
C GLY A 478 9.10 -5.78 -1.74
N ASP A 479 10.39 -5.54 -1.47
CA ASP A 479 10.89 -4.32 -0.82
C ASP A 479 11.84 -3.49 -1.69
N GLY A 480 12.34 -4.05 -2.79
CA GLY A 480 13.45 -3.50 -3.57
C GLY A 480 13.07 -2.91 -4.92
N ILE A 481 14.01 -2.13 -5.47
CA ILE A 481 13.95 -1.64 -6.86
C ILE A 481 13.86 -2.81 -7.84
N ASN A 482 14.53 -3.91 -7.51
CA ASN A 482 14.59 -5.13 -8.31
C ASN A 482 13.24 -5.83 -8.45
N ASP A 483 12.32 -5.61 -7.53
CA ASP A 483 10.98 -6.22 -7.53
C ASP A 483 9.94 -5.37 -8.25
N SER A 484 10.24 -4.12 -8.57
CA SER A 484 9.30 -3.18 -9.20
C SER A 484 8.63 -3.73 -10.46
N PRO A 485 9.33 -4.44 -11.39
CA PRO A 485 8.69 -5.07 -12.52
C PRO A 485 7.70 -6.19 -12.13
N ALA A 486 8.03 -6.98 -11.10
CA ALA A 486 7.18 -8.07 -10.61
C ALA A 486 5.96 -7.52 -9.85
N LEU A 487 6.13 -6.46 -9.03
CA LEU A 487 5.05 -5.75 -8.36
C LEU A 487 4.03 -5.21 -9.37
N SER A 488 4.52 -4.56 -10.45
CA SER A 488 3.67 -4.03 -11.53
C SER A 488 2.97 -5.13 -12.33
N ALA A 489 3.57 -6.31 -12.49
CA ALA A 489 3.01 -7.43 -13.24
C ALA A 489 1.91 -8.17 -12.48
N ALA A 490 1.89 -8.11 -11.15
CA ALA A 490 0.91 -8.76 -10.29
C ALA A 490 -0.50 -8.18 -10.45
N ASP A 491 -1.52 -8.86 -9.90
CA ASP A 491 -2.86 -8.29 -9.76
C ASP A 491 -2.89 -7.27 -8.62
N VAL A 492 -2.05 -7.49 -7.58
CA VAL A 492 -1.77 -6.54 -6.50
C VAL A 492 -0.28 -6.58 -6.17
N GLY A 493 0.40 -5.46 -6.37
CA GLY A 493 1.76 -5.25 -5.91
C GLY A 493 1.75 -4.69 -4.49
N VAL A 494 2.47 -5.32 -3.57
CA VAL A 494 2.53 -4.95 -2.15
C VAL A 494 3.97 -4.68 -1.76
N THR A 495 4.21 -3.63 -0.99
CA THR A 495 5.51 -3.38 -0.36
C THR A 495 5.36 -3.04 1.11
N LEU A 496 6.42 -3.28 1.87
CA LEU A 496 6.53 -2.78 3.22
C LEU A 496 6.99 -1.32 3.21
N ARG A 497 6.67 -0.55 4.22
CA ARG A 497 7.03 0.88 4.30
C ARG A 497 8.53 1.12 4.51
N ASP A 498 9.26 0.14 5.01
CA ASP A 498 10.72 0.12 5.08
C ASP A 498 11.39 -0.24 3.74
N GLY A 499 10.62 -0.63 2.74
CA GLY A 499 11.08 -0.82 1.37
C GLY A 499 11.54 0.47 0.68
N THR A 500 12.21 0.32 -0.46
CA THR A 500 12.75 1.47 -1.23
C THR A 500 11.66 2.43 -1.71
N ASP A 501 12.02 3.69 -1.92
CA ASP A 501 11.09 4.72 -2.41
C ASP A 501 10.44 4.33 -3.75
N ILE A 502 11.20 3.68 -4.63
CA ILE A 502 10.72 3.22 -5.94
C ILE A 502 9.71 2.08 -5.76
N ALA A 503 9.98 1.11 -4.86
CA ALA A 503 9.03 0.05 -4.58
C ALA A 503 7.74 0.61 -3.98
N GLN A 504 7.84 1.58 -3.08
CA GLN A 504 6.67 2.28 -2.52
C GLN A 504 5.89 3.06 -3.57
N GLU A 505 6.54 3.65 -4.58
CA GLU A 505 5.86 4.38 -5.65
C GLU A 505 5.09 3.43 -6.59
N VAL A 506 5.69 2.29 -6.93
CA VAL A 506 5.15 1.31 -7.89
C VAL A 506 4.08 0.41 -7.27
N ALA A 507 4.20 0.05 -5.99
CA ALA A 507 3.28 -0.85 -5.32
C ALA A 507 1.86 -0.26 -5.23
N ASP A 508 0.87 -1.12 -5.30
CA ASP A 508 -0.57 -0.81 -5.19
C ASP A 508 -1.03 -0.70 -3.74
N VAL A 509 -0.35 -1.41 -2.85
CA VAL A 509 -0.59 -1.42 -1.41
C VAL A 509 0.74 -1.27 -0.67
N VAL A 510 0.77 -0.36 0.30
CA VAL A 510 1.92 -0.16 1.19
C VAL A 510 1.52 -0.56 2.60
N LEU A 511 2.27 -1.48 3.18
CA LEU A 511 2.05 -1.97 4.55
C LEU A 511 3.00 -1.28 5.53
N ALA A 512 2.58 -1.11 6.77
CA ALA A 512 3.50 -0.81 7.87
C ALA A 512 4.57 -1.93 8.00
N PRO A 513 5.69 -1.71 8.68
CA PRO A 513 6.88 -2.58 8.59
C PRO A 513 6.68 -4.06 8.93
N SER A 514 5.58 -4.45 9.61
CA SER A 514 5.29 -5.86 9.93
C SER A 514 4.48 -6.56 8.84
N LEU A 515 4.84 -7.80 8.51
CA LEU A 515 4.10 -8.67 7.58
C LEU A 515 2.68 -8.99 8.05
N ASP A 516 2.35 -8.86 9.33
CA ASP A 516 1.00 -9.09 9.86
C ASP A 516 -0.03 -8.18 9.19
N HIS A 517 0.37 -6.99 8.74
CA HIS A 517 -0.49 -6.06 8.02
C HIS A 517 -0.97 -6.59 6.67
N LEU A 518 -0.29 -7.60 6.10
CA LEU A 518 -0.77 -8.30 4.91
C LEU A 518 -2.10 -9.01 5.18
N LEU A 519 -2.23 -9.66 6.33
CA LEU A 519 -3.48 -10.32 6.74
C LEU A 519 -4.60 -9.28 6.90
N THR A 520 -4.29 -8.14 7.51
CA THR A 520 -5.21 -7.00 7.63
C THR A 520 -5.66 -6.46 6.27
N ALA A 521 -4.73 -6.35 5.30
CA ALA A 521 -5.05 -5.90 3.94
C ALA A 521 -6.02 -6.86 3.22
N LEU A 522 -5.80 -8.18 3.35
CA LEU A 522 -6.69 -9.19 2.79
C LEU A 522 -8.07 -9.16 3.45
N ASP A 523 -8.13 -9.08 4.79
CA ASP A 523 -9.38 -8.97 5.54
C ASP A 523 -10.16 -7.72 5.15
N LEU A 524 -9.48 -6.60 4.95
CA LEU A 524 -10.08 -5.34 4.52
C LEU A 524 -10.70 -5.48 3.11
N GLY A 525 -9.99 -6.09 2.17
CA GLY A 525 -10.50 -6.38 0.83
C GLY A 525 -11.77 -7.26 0.88
N GLU A 526 -11.71 -8.38 1.58
CA GLU A 526 -12.82 -9.32 1.72
C GLU A 526 -14.04 -8.68 2.41
N ALA A 527 -13.83 -7.96 3.52
CA ALA A 527 -14.89 -7.26 4.25
C ALA A 527 -15.54 -6.17 3.40
N THR A 528 -14.74 -5.42 2.62
CA THR A 528 -15.24 -4.39 1.71
C THR A 528 -16.15 -4.99 0.64
N MET A 529 -15.71 -6.05 -0.02
CA MET A 529 -16.50 -6.72 -1.07
C MET A 529 -17.77 -7.35 -0.50
N LYS A 530 -17.70 -7.93 0.70
CA LYS A 530 -18.87 -8.46 1.42
C LYS A 530 -19.88 -7.35 1.75
N ARG A 531 -19.39 -6.18 2.21
CA ARG A 531 -20.24 -5.01 2.51
C ARG A 531 -20.93 -4.48 1.25
N ILE A 532 -20.19 -4.33 0.14
CA ILE A 532 -20.73 -3.87 -1.14
C ILE A 532 -21.79 -4.83 -1.66
N ARG A 533 -21.53 -6.14 -1.64
CA ARG A 533 -22.51 -7.16 -2.04
C ARG A 533 -23.76 -7.14 -1.16
N SER A 534 -23.59 -7.05 0.15
CA SER A 534 -24.71 -6.95 1.09
C SER A 534 -25.58 -5.73 0.81
N ASN A 535 -24.95 -4.56 0.62
CA ASN A 535 -25.64 -3.31 0.29
C ASN A 535 -26.41 -3.43 -1.04
N MET A 536 -25.83 -4.10 -2.04
CA MET A 536 -26.50 -4.38 -3.31
C MET A 536 -27.74 -5.25 -3.10
N TYR A 537 -27.66 -6.35 -2.34
CA TYR A 537 -28.83 -7.22 -2.08
C TYR A 537 -29.94 -6.50 -1.33
N TRP A 538 -29.59 -5.70 -0.31
CA TRP A 538 -30.59 -4.91 0.42
C TRP A 538 -31.25 -3.86 -0.48
N SER A 539 -30.49 -3.14 -1.29
CA SER A 539 -31.03 -2.15 -2.23
C SER A 539 -31.99 -2.80 -3.25
N VAL A 540 -31.55 -3.89 -3.90
CA VAL A 540 -32.36 -4.58 -4.90
C VAL A 540 -33.61 -5.18 -4.26
N GLY A 541 -33.48 -5.85 -3.10
CA GLY A 541 -34.61 -6.50 -2.42
C GLY A 541 -35.68 -5.51 -1.99
N LEU A 542 -35.29 -4.42 -1.29
CA LEU A 542 -36.25 -3.41 -0.82
C LEU A 542 -36.92 -2.66 -1.98
N ASN A 543 -36.16 -2.25 -2.99
CA ASN A 543 -36.71 -1.55 -4.14
C ASN A 543 -37.64 -2.45 -4.96
N THR A 544 -37.37 -3.74 -5.07
CA THR A 544 -38.30 -4.71 -5.68
C THR A 544 -39.59 -4.83 -4.89
N GLY A 545 -39.52 -4.83 -3.54
CA GLY A 545 -40.69 -4.79 -2.66
C GLY A 545 -41.53 -3.52 -2.85
N PHE A 546 -40.91 -2.35 -2.96
CA PHE A 546 -41.60 -1.09 -3.23
C PHE A 546 -42.24 -1.06 -4.60
N LEU A 547 -41.56 -1.60 -5.62
CA LEU A 547 -42.11 -1.78 -6.95
C LEU A 547 -43.37 -2.64 -6.92
N ALA A 548 -43.35 -3.78 -6.24
CA ALA A 548 -44.50 -4.66 -6.09
C ALA A 548 -45.68 -3.96 -5.35
N GLY A 549 -45.38 -3.19 -4.28
CA GLY A 549 -46.35 -2.38 -3.58
C GLY A 549 -46.98 -1.28 -4.44
N GLY A 550 -46.21 -0.63 -5.28
CA GLY A 550 -46.66 0.34 -6.28
C GLY A 550 -47.58 -0.28 -7.35
N LEU A 551 -47.20 -1.46 -7.87
CA LEU A 551 -48.00 -2.23 -8.83
C LEU A 551 -49.38 -2.61 -8.31
N THR A 552 -49.44 -3.05 -7.04
CA THR A 552 -50.70 -3.42 -6.40
C THR A 552 -51.55 -2.20 -6.00
N GLY A 553 -50.97 -0.99 -6.05
CA GLY A 553 -51.64 0.24 -5.61
C GLY A 553 -51.66 0.44 -4.09
N LEU A 554 -50.95 -0.42 -3.33
CA LEU A 554 -50.83 -0.32 -1.87
C LEU A 554 -49.93 0.86 -1.45
N ILE A 555 -48.99 1.25 -2.30
CA ILE A 555 -48.03 2.31 -2.03
C ILE A 555 -48.21 3.42 -3.07
N THR A 556 -48.40 4.66 -2.58
CA THR A 556 -48.49 5.84 -3.45
C THR A 556 -47.09 6.24 -4.00
N PRO A 557 -47.02 6.96 -5.13
CA PRO A 557 -45.75 7.41 -5.69
C PRO A 557 -44.88 8.19 -4.69
N ALA A 558 -45.48 9.08 -3.91
CA ALA A 558 -44.80 9.87 -2.88
C ALA A 558 -44.19 8.99 -1.77
N VAL A 559 -44.93 7.97 -1.30
CA VAL A 559 -44.44 7.02 -0.30
C VAL A 559 -43.36 6.14 -0.88
N SER A 560 -43.50 5.68 -2.13
CA SER A 560 -42.49 4.90 -2.83
C SER A 560 -41.16 5.68 -2.94
N ALA A 561 -41.20 6.94 -3.34
CA ALA A 561 -40.05 7.82 -3.41
C ALA A 561 -39.38 8.04 -2.04
N LEU A 562 -40.18 8.25 -0.99
CA LEU A 562 -39.66 8.41 0.38
C LEU A 562 -38.98 7.14 0.87
N MET A 563 -39.56 5.96 0.66
CA MET A 563 -39.01 4.67 1.07
C MET A 563 -37.72 4.37 0.28
N HIS A 564 -37.68 4.64 -1.02
CA HIS A 564 -36.51 4.51 -1.87
C HIS A 564 -35.33 5.38 -1.35
N ASN A 565 -35.57 6.66 -1.09
CA ASN A 565 -34.54 7.56 -0.55
C ASN A 565 -34.09 7.14 0.86
N SER A 566 -34.99 6.68 1.71
CA SER A 566 -34.64 6.16 3.04
C SER A 566 -33.76 4.92 2.94
N THR A 567 -34.02 4.03 1.97
CA THR A 567 -33.15 2.88 1.67
C THR A 567 -31.77 3.34 1.24
N THR A 568 -31.69 4.30 0.34
CA THR A 568 -30.41 4.87 -0.13
C THR A 568 -29.59 5.42 1.04
N ILE A 569 -30.22 6.21 1.92
CA ILE A 569 -29.56 6.74 3.13
C ILE A 569 -29.10 5.60 4.05
N GLY A 570 -29.96 4.62 4.31
CA GLY A 570 -29.64 3.48 5.17
C GLY A 570 -28.45 2.66 4.64
N VAL A 571 -28.42 2.41 3.34
CA VAL A 571 -27.33 1.68 2.67
C VAL A 571 -26.03 2.50 2.68
N CYS A 572 -26.09 3.81 2.50
CA CYS A 572 -24.93 4.71 2.62
C CYS A 572 -24.37 4.74 4.04
N LEU A 573 -25.22 4.86 5.05
CA LEU A 573 -24.80 4.79 6.45
C LEU A 573 -24.16 3.45 6.79
N ASN A 574 -24.71 2.34 6.26
CA ASN A 574 -24.09 1.02 6.41
C ASN A 574 -22.74 0.92 5.73
N ALA A 575 -22.56 1.55 4.57
CA ALA A 575 -21.29 1.60 3.83
C ALA A 575 -20.18 2.31 4.63
N MET A 576 -20.54 3.29 5.45
CA MET A 576 -19.60 4.09 6.25
C MET A 576 -19.25 3.45 7.61
N ARG A 577 -19.90 2.36 8.01
CA ARG A 577 -19.58 1.67 9.28
C ARG A 577 -18.23 0.97 9.20
N PRO A 578 -17.47 0.87 10.31
CA PRO A 578 -16.24 0.10 10.37
C PRO A 578 -16.42 -1.32 9.79
N LEU A 579 -15.42 -1.79 9.07
CA LEU A 579 -15.45 -3.07 8.35
C LEU A 579 -14.88 -4.21 9.19
N LEU A 580 -13.77 -3.93 9.86
CA LEU A 580 -13.09 -4.84 10.77
C LEU A 580 -13.44 -4.41 12.21
N GLY A 581 -13.60 -5.37 13.12
CA GLY A 581 -14.00 -5.09 14.51
C GLY A 581 -13.11 -4.06 15.24
N HIS A 582 -13.51 -3.66 16.46
CA HIS A 582 -12.76 -2.66 17.23
C HIS A 582 -11.27 -2.99 17.31
N TYR A 583 -10.45 -2.02 16.94
CA TYR A 583 -9.00 -2.05 17.12
C TYR A 583 -8.68 -1.38 18.46
N GLU A 584 -8.00 -2.10 19.36
CA GLU A 584 -7.66 -1.58 20.71
C GLU A 584 -6.81 -0.28 20.69
N GLY A 585 -6.28 0.10 19.53
CA GLY A 585 -5.57 1.37 19.30
C GLY A 585 -6.48 2.61 19.20
N GLU A 586 -7.80 2.47 18.94
CA GLU A 586 -8.70 3.62 18.79
C GLU A 586 -8.93 4.40 20.08
N THR A 587 -8.82 3.77 21.24
CA THR A 587 -9.10 4.40 22.54
C THR A 587 -8.02 5.39 23.00
N LYS A 588 -6.84 5.39 22.38
CA LYS A 588 -5.76 6.33 22.71
C LYS A 588 -5.71 7.61 21.86
N PHE A 589 -6.53 7.68 20.81
CA PHE A 589 -6.57 8.85 19.92
C PHE A 589 -7.63 9.90 20.30
N PHE A 590 -8.55 9.58 21.22
CA PHE A 590 -9.63 10.47 21.65
C PHE A 590 -9.58 10.88 23.13
N SER A 591 -8.55 10.51 23.84
CA SER A 591 -8.22 11.00 25.20
C SER A 591 -6.94 11.85 25.13
#